data_19e8cd818118efa330f33ad3b3a1759c
#
_entry.id   19e8cd818118efa330f33ad3b3a1759c
#
_cell.length_a   1.000
_cell.length_b   1.000
_cell.length_c   1.000
_cell.angle_alpha   90.00
_cell.angle_beta   90.00
_cell.angle_gamma   90.00
#
_symmetry.space_group_name_H-M   'P 1'
#
loop_
_entity.id
_entity.type
_entity.pdbx_description
1 polymer ?
#
loop_
_entity_poly.entity_id
_entity_poly.type
_entity_poly.pdbx_seq_one_letter_code
_entity_poly.pdbx_strand_id
1 'polypeptide(L)'
;SRGFFGYMTNDKRLKEDGKTKCYVSYLKSKQRYKFVDDFIFNDENRFWKVITPNANGKSKSFGIKFVGKPEEIYTDSYISFKVNSEEEANYLISYMDTKFVNHMLSIRKISQHITKKTIKWIPLVPLDREWNDEMVSEYFNIDKTMYM
;
A
#
# COMPACT_ATOMS: atom_id res chain seq x y z
N SER A 1 1.06 -8.43 -2.17
CA SER A 1 2.14 -9.15 -2.78
C SER A 1 1.89 -9.36 -4.27
N ARG A 2 2.93 -9.20 -5.06
CA ARG A 2 2.82 -9.25 -6.51
C ARG A 2 2.30 -10.58 -7.06
N GLY A 3 2.73 -11.69 -6.51
CA GLY A 3 2.36 -13.03 -6.97
C GLY A 3 0.93 -13.45 -6.70
N PHE A 4 0.23 -12.66 -6.03
CA PHE A 4 -1.06 -12.90 -5.45
C PHE A 4 -2.23 -12.73 -6.43
N PHE A 5 -2.06 -11.93 -7.46
CA PHE A 5 -3.14 -11.62 -8.36
C PHE A 5 -2.97 -12.20 -9.76
N GLY A 6 -1.77 -12.37 -10.17
CA GLY A 6 -1.51 -12.95 -11.48
C GLY A 6 -1.85 -12.08 -12.67
N TYR A 7 -2.30 -10.85 -12.46
CA TYR A 7 -2.63 -9.94 -13.56
C TYR A 7 -1.53 -8.92 -13.79
N MET A 8 -1.19 -8.70 -15.04
CA MET A 8 -0.35 -7.61 -15.48
C MET A 8 -1.22 -6.38 -15.76
N THR A 9 -0.60 -5.20 -15.77
CA THR A 9 -1.31 -3.95 -16.00
C THR A 9 -2.10 -3.92 -17.33
N ASN A 10 -1.63 -4.64 -18.32
CA ASN A 10 -2.25 -4.72 -19.65
C ASN A 10 -2.94 -6.06 -19.92
N ASP A 11 -3.34 -6.79 -18.89
CA ASP A 11 -3.98 -8.08 -19.06
C ASP A 11 -5.29 -7.95 -19.86
N LYS A 12 -5.47 -8.84 -20.83
CA LYS A 12 -6.63 -8.77 -21.75
C LYS A 12 -7.95 -9.16 -21.09
N ARG A 13 -7.91 -9.78 -19.92
CA ARG A 13 -9.13 -10.13 -19.16
C ARG A 13 -9.73 -8.94 -18.42
N LEU A 14 -9.00 -7.84 -18.34
CA LEU A 14 -9.48 -6.61 -17.71
C LEU A 14 -10.51 -5.93 -18.62
N LYS A 15 -11.69 -5.65 -18.07
CA LYS A 15 -12.84 -5.09 -18.79
C LYS A 15 -13.30 -3.79 -18.16
N GLU A 16 -14.11 -3.05 -18.91
CA GLU A 16 -14.69 -1.81 -18.38
C GLU A 16 -15.78 -2.05 -17.33
N ASP A 17 -16.36 -3.24 -17.30
CA ASP A 17 -17.37 -3.64 -16.34
C ASP A 17 -17.25 -5.14 -16.03
N GLY A 18 -17.64 -5.53 -14.82
CA GLY A 18 -17.55 -6.92 -14.39
C GLY A 18 -17.82 -7.08 -12.89
N LYS A 19 -17.60 -8.29 -12.37
CA LYS A 19 -17.93 -8.64 -10.99
C LYS A 19 -16.87 -8.18 -9.98
N THR A 20 -15.60 -8.21 -10.36
CA THR A 20 -14.50 -7.94 -9.43
C THR A 20 -13.74 -6.72 -9.87
N LYS A 21 -13.66 -5.72 -8.99
CA LYS A 21 -12.91 -4.50 -9.25
C LYS A 21 -11.41 -4.75 -9.12
N CYS A 22 -10.66 -4.33 -10.12
CA CYS A 22 -9.21 -4.48 -10.17
C CYS A 22 -8.55 -3.11 -10.39
N TYR A 23 -7.74 -2.67 -9.43
CA TYR A 23 -6.95 -1.45 -9.58
C TYR A 23 -5.79 -1.72 -10.53
N VAL A 24 -5.71 -0.97 -11.61
CA VAL A 24 -4.78 -1.22 -12.71
C VAL A 24 -3.51 -0.40 -12.58
N SER A 25 -3.65 0.91 -12.41
CA SER A 25 -2.49 1.80 -12.32
C SER A 25 -2.92 3.20 -11.86
N TYR A 26 -1.93 4.00 -11.49
CA TYR A 26 -2.12 5.42 -11.18
C TYR A 26 -1.38 6.22 -12.23
N LEU A 27 -2.12 7.00 -13.02
CA LEU A 27 -1.56 7.73 -14.13
C LEU A 27 -2.13 9.15 -14.16
N LYS A 28 -1.24 10.14 -14.29
CA LYS A 28 -1.62 11.56 -14.37
C LYS A 28 -2.55 11.99 -13.24
N SER A 29 -2.20 11.62 -12.02
CA SER A 29 -2.97 11.90 -10.80
C SER A 29 -4.36 11.27 -10.77
N LYS A 30 -4.60 10.26 -11.61
CA LYS A 30 -5.86 9.51 -11.64
C LYS A 30 -5.61 8.04 -11.40
N GLN A 31 -6.39 7.47 -10.49
CA GLN A 31 -6.38 6.04 -10.26
C GLN A 31 -7.24 5.37 -11.33
N ARG A 32 -6.66 4.37 -11.97
CA ARG A 32 -7.34 3.60 -13.01
C ARG A 32 -7.74 2.25 -12.46
N TYR A 33 -8.96 1.86 -12.73
CA TYR A 33 -9.45 0.53 -12.36
C TYR A 33 -10.25 -0.07 -13.52
N LYS A 34 -10.31 -1.39 -13.52
CA LYS A 34 -11.10 -2.19 -14.45
C LYS A 34 -11.74 -3.34 -13.69
N PHE A 35 -12.38 -4.24 -14.40
CA PHE A 35 -13.11 -5.34 -13.79
C PHE A 35 -12.73 -6.68 -14.44
N VAL A 36 -12.87 -7.74 -13.68
CA VAL A 36 -12.74 -9.12 -14.18
C VAL A 36 -13.93 -9.93 -13.68
N ASP A 37 -14.32 -10.96 -14.45
CA ASP A 37 -15.50 -11.76 -14.11
C ASP A 37 -15.17 -13.05 -13.36
N ASP A 38 -14.11 -13.72 -13.73
CA ASP A 38 -13.85 -15.11 -13.32
C ASP A 38 -12.64 -15.21 -12.39
N PHE A 39 -12.44 -14.21 -11.55
CA PHE A 39 -11.31 -14.23 -10.62
C PHE A 39 -11.59 -15.21 -9.47
N ILE A 40 -10.62 -16.09 -9.20
CA ILE A 40 -10.68 -17.02 -8.09
C ILE A 40 -9.97 -16.39 -6.89
N PHE A 41 -10.74 -16.08 -5.85
CA PHE A 41 -10.20 -15.45 -4.66
C PHE A 41 -9.44 -16.43 -3.79
N ASN A 42 -8.34 -16.00 -3.24
CA ASN A 42 -7.67 -16.66 -2.13
C ASN A 42 -7.99 -15.90 -0.82
N ASP A 43 -7.49 -16.41 0.30
CA ASP A 43 -7.78 -15.79 1.60
C ASP A 43 -7.28 -14.34 1.68
N GLU A 44 -6.13 -14.04 1.07
CA GLU A 44 -5.56 -12.69 1.12
C GLU A 44 -6.40 -11.67 0.36
N ASN A 45 -7.08 -12.06 -0.72
CA ASN A 45 -7.95 -11.16 -1.47
C ASN A 45 -9.17 -10.71 -0.67
N ARG A 46 -9.57 -11.49 0.31
CA ARG A 46 -10.81 -11.28 1.06
C ARG A 46 -10.65 -10.37 2.27
N PHE A 47 -9.45 -9.87 2.52
CA PHE A 47 -9.19 -8.95 3.62
C PHE A 47 -9.22 -7.51 3.18
N TRP A 48 -9.51 -6.62 4.13
CA TRP A 48 -9.22 -5.21 3.97
C TRP A 48 -7.71 -5.02 3.78
N LYS A 49 -7.32 -4.02 3.03
CA LYS A 49 -5.91 -3.79 2.73
C LYS A 49 -5.64 -2.32 2.43
N VAL A 50 -4.39 -1.92 2.61
CA VAL A 50 -3.87 -0.65 2.09
C VAL A 50 -3.08 -0.97 0.83
N ILE A 51 -3.40 -0.30 -0.25
CA ILE A 51 -2.77 -0.51 -1.57
C ILE A 51 -1.92 0.71 -1.91
N THR A 52 -0.73 0.47 -2.43
CA THR A 52 0.19 1.53 -2.85
C THR A 52 0.99 1.07 -4.06
N PRO A 53 1.41 1.97 -4.97
CA PRO A 53 2.28 1.59 -6.09
C PRO A 53 3.59 0.96 -5.62
N ASN A 54 4.05 -0.05 -6.34
CA ASN A 54 5.31 -0.72 -6.03
C ASN A 54 6.52 0.04 -6.58
N ALA A 55 6.31 1.07 -7.42
CA ALA A 55 7.35 1.90 -7.98
C ALA A 55 6.88 3.35 -7.96
N ASN A 56 7.65 4.24 -7.33
CA ASN A 56 7.31 5.65 -7.23
C ASN A 56 8.44 6.56 -7.69
N GLY A 57 9.20 6.10 -8.69
CA GLY A 57 10.28 6.87 -9.29
C GLY A 57 11.41 7.16 -8.33
N LYS A 58 11.87 8.40 -8.30
CA LYS A 58 12.96 8.84 -7.43
C LYS A 58 12.49 9.23 -6.03
N SER A 59 11.21 9.12 -5.73
CA SER A 59 10.67 9.47 -4.43
C SER A 59 11.23 8.56 -3.34
N LYS A 60 11.51 9.14 -2.18
CA LYS A 60 11.98 8.43 -0.99
C LYS A 60 10.85 8.11 -0.02
N SER A 61 9.61 8.21 -0.48
CA SER A 61 8.43 7.94 0.32
C SER A 61 7.50 6.98 -0.44
N PHE A 62 6.48 6.50 0.25
CA PHE A 62 5.40 5.81 -0.41
C PHE A 62 4.71 6.77 -1.37
N GLY A 63 4.21 6.26 -2.49
CA GLY A 63 3.36 7.02 -3.38
C GLY A 63 1.97 7.21 -2.78
N ILE A 64 0.94 7.28 -3.61
CA ILE A 64 -0.43 7.32 -3.12
C ILE A 64 -0.72 6.06 -2.31
N LYS A 65 -1.64 6.21 -1.36
CA LYS A 65 -2.10 5.10 -0.53
C LYS A 65 -3.62 5.16 -0.50
N PHE A 66 -4.26 4.02 -0.64
CA PHE A 66 -5.72 3.96 -0.58
C PHE A 66 -6.18 2.64 0.01
N VAL A 67 -7.43 2.64 0.46
CA VAL A 67 -8.04 1.47 1.08
C VAL A 67 -8.60 0.56 0.00
N GLY A 68 -8.20 -0.70 0.02
CA GLY A 68 -8.81 -1.76 -0.78
C GLY A 68 -9.80 -2.54 0.05
N LYS A 69 -11.01 -2.69 -0.46
CA LYS A 69 -12.06 -3.46 0.22
C LYS A 69 -11.85 -4.96 0.03
N PRO A 70 -12.48 -5.80 0.87
CA PRO A 70 -12.48 -7.24 0.62
C PRO A 70 -12.96 -7.54 -0.81
N GLU A 71 -12.29 -8.49 -1.44
CA GLU A 71 -12.57 -8.93 -2.82
C GLU A 71 -12.25 -7.90 -3.90
N GLU A 72 -11.64 -6.77 -3.56
CA GLU A 72 -11.00 -5.91 -4.56
C GLU A 72 -9.57 -6.39 -4.78
N ILE A 73 -9.14 -6.39 -6.04
CA ILE A 73 -7.81 -6.87 -6.43
C ILE A 73 -7.01 -5.78 -7.14
N TYR A 74 -5.78 -6.07 -7.47
CA TYR A 74 -4.90 -5.11 -8.15
C TYR A 74 -3.90 -5.84 -9.05
N THR A 75 -3.34 -5.09 -10.01
CA THR A 75 -2.33 -5.62 -10.92
C THR A 75 -0.93 -5.56 -10.30
N ASP A 76 0.07 -6.01 -11.05
CA ASP A 76 1.47 -5.99 -10.65
C ASP A 76 2.07 -4.59 -10.48
N SER A 77 1.30 -3.53 -10.78
CA SER A 77 1.71 -2.15 -10.51
C SER A 77 1.66 -1.79 -9.03
N TYR A 78 1.00 -2.59 -8.20
CA TYR A 78 0.74 -2.28 -6.80
C TYR A 78 1.27 -3.36 -5.86
N ILE A 79 1.40 -2.97 -4.60
CA ILE A 79 1.56 -3.89 -3.47
C ILE A 79 0.51 -3.55 -2.41
N SER A 80 0.27 -4.45 -1.48
CA SER A 80 -0.70 -4.20 -0.42
C SER A 80 -0.24 -4.69 0.94
N PHE A 81 -0.87 -4.12 1.96
CA PHE A 81 -0.70 -4.48 3.36
C PHE A 81 -2.05 -4.89 3.93
N LYS A 82 -2.14 -6.13 4.38
CA LYS A 82 -3.35 -6.68 4.95
C LYS A 82 -3.68 -6.02 6.28
N VAL A 83 -4.94 -5.68 6.47
CA VAL A 83 -5.48 -5.18 7.74
C VAL A 83 -6.81 -5.89 8.03
N ASN A 84 -7.37 -5.66 9.20
CA ASN A 84 -8.58 -6.36 9.62
C ASN A 84 -9.87 -5.55 9.43
N SER A 85 -9.76 -4.26 9.16
CA SER A 85 -10.92 -3.39 8.99
C SER A 85 -10.55 -2.15 8.20
N GLU A 86 -11.57 -1.41 7.77
CA GLU A 86 -11.37 -0.11 7.13
C GLU A 86 -10.69 0.87 8.06
N GLU A 87 -11.07 0.85 9.35
CA GLU A 87 -10.43 1.72 10.35
C GLU A 87 -8.94 1.44 10.47
N GLU A 88 -8.56 0.17 10.55
CA GLU A 88 -7.15 -0.21 10.60
C GLU A 88 -6.41 0.23 9.34
N ALA A 89 -7.06 0.16 8.18
CA ALA A 89 -6.48 0.63 6.93
C ALA A 89 -6.17 2.13 6.99
N ASN A 90 -7.11 2.92 7.50
CA ASN A 90 -6.92 4.36 7.65
C ASN A 90 -5.85 4.69 8.68
N TYR A 91 -5.78 3.96 9.78
CA TYR A 91 -4.72 4.14 10.77
C TYR A 91 -3.35 3.79 10.19
N LEU A 92 -3.27 2.73 9.42
CA LEU A 92 -2.02 2.36 8.77
C LEU A 92 -1.58 3.45 7.77
N ILE A 93 -2.51 3.98 6.99
CA ILE A 93 -2.21 5.09 6.07
C ILE A 93 -1.65 6.29 6.83
N SER A 94 -2.26 6.66 7.96
CA SER A 94 -1.78 7.78 8.77
C SER A 94 -0.35 7.53 9.27
N TYR A 95 -0.04 6.32 9.69
CA TYR A 95 1.31 5.94 10.10
C TYR A 95 2.29 6.01 8.92
N MET A 96 1.90 5.48 7.76
CA MET A 96 2.74 5.50 6.55
C MET A 96 3.03 6.92 6.05
N ASP A 97 2.20 7.89 6.41
CA ASP A 97 2.40 9.29 6.04
C ASP A 97 3.34 10.04 7.00
N THR A 98 3.75 9.42 8.10
CA THR A 98 4.66 10.07 9.06
C THR A 98 6.06 10.25 8.47
N LYS A 99 6.76 11.26 8.95
CA LYS A 99 8.15 11.51 8.56
C LYS A 99 9.07 10.35 8.97
N PHE A 100 8.79 9.74 10.10
CA PHE A 100 9.55 8.58 10.58
C PHE A 100 9.53 7.44 9.56
N VAL A 101 8.35 7.03 9.11
CA VAL A 101 8.20 5.93 8.16
C VAL A 101 8.88 6.28 6.84
N ASN A 102 8.67 7.49 6.34
CA ASN A 102 9.28 7.93 5.09
C ASN A 102 10.80 8.00 5.19
N HIS A 103 11.32 8.41 6.35
CA HIS A 103 12.76 8.41 6.61
C HIS A 103 13.33 7.00 6.61
N MET A 104 12.70 6.08 7.32
CA MET A 104 13.12 4.66 7.37
C MET A 104 13.09 4.04 5.98
N LEU A 105 12.06 4.33 5.20
CA LEU A 105 11.95 3.84 3.83
C LEU A 105 13.09 4.38 2.95
N SER A 106 13.44 5.66 3.11
CA SER A 106 14.51 6.28 2.32
C SER A 106 15.88 5.68 2.59
N ILE A 107 16.13 5.23 3.81
CA ILE A 107 17.39 4.58 4.19
C ILE A 107 17.52 3.21 3.52
N ARG A 108 16.41 2.49 3.40
CA ARG A 108 16.43 1.10 2.92
C ARG A 108 16.11 0.95 1.44
N LYS A 109 15.62 2.00 0.81
CA LYS A 109 15.24 1.96 -0.59
C LYS A 109 16.46 2.18 -1.48
N ILE A 110 16.93 1.12 -2.08
CA ILE A 110 18.08 1.16 -2.99
C ILE A 110 17.68 1.09 -4.46
N SER A 111 16.37 0.96 -4.73
CA SER A 111 15.81 0.94 -6.08
C SER A 111 14.50 1.73 -6.09
N GLN A 112 13.89 1.87 -7.27
CA GLN A 112 12.60 2.54 -7.40
C GLN A 112 11.43 1.71 -6.86
N HIS A 113 11.66 0.45 -6.54
CA HIS A 113 10.60 -0.46 -6.12
C HIS A 113 10.53 -0.57 -4.61
N ILE A 114 9.31 -0.48 -4.09
CA ILE A 114 9.00 -0.79 -2.70
C ILE A 114 8.64 -2.26 -2.66
N THR A 115 9.38 -3.05 -1.91
CA THR A 115 9.19 -4.49 -1.81
C THR A 115 8.95 -4.89 -0.36
N LYS A 116 8.54 -6.14 -0.14
CA LYS A 116 8.42 -6.69 1.21
C LYS A 116 9.73 -6.64 1.98
N LYS A 117 10.86 -6.79 1.30
CA LYS A 117 12.19 -6.66 1.93
C LYS A 117 12.44 -5.26 2.46
N THR A 118 12.09 -4.25 1.67
CA THR A 118 12.24 -2.84 2.07
C THR A 118 11.37 -2.54 3.30
N ILE A 119 10.15 -3.04 3.29
CA ILE A 119 9.14 -2.74 4.30
C ILE A 119 9.45 -3.43 5.62
N LYS A 120 10.11 -4.58 5.63
CA LYS A 120 10.49 -5.30 6.86
C LYS A 120 11.25 -4.46 7.86
N TRP A 121 11.93 -3.42 7.41
CA TRP A 121 12.72 -2.55 8.28
C TRP A 121 11.92 -1.45 8.95
N ILE A 122 10.64 -1.32 8.59
CA ILE A 122 9.76 -0.34 9.19
C ILE A 122 9.09 -0.98 10.40
N PRO A 123 9.31 -0.46 11.62
CA PRO A 123 8.68 -1.03 12.80
C PRO A 123 7.15 -0.95 12.75
N LEU A 124 6.49 -1.96 13.26
CA LEU A 124 5.04 -1.99 13.36
C LEU A 124 4.58 -1.22 14.59
N VAL A 125 3.40 -0.62 14.48
CA VAL A 125 2.72 0.07 15.59
C VAL A 125 1.32 -0.50 15.74
N PRO A 126 0.69 -0.34 16.92
CA PRO A 126 -0.71 -0.72 17.06
C PRO A 126 -1.61 0.08 16.11
N LEU A 127 -2.50 -0.60 15.40
CA LEU A 127 -3.43 0.04 14.47
C LEU A 127 -4.77 0.31 15.17
N ASP A 128 -4.71 1.03 16.28
CA ASP A 128 -5.85 1.35 17.13
C ASP A 128 -6.14 2.85 17.19
N ARG A 129 -5.41 3.65 16.43
CA ARG A 129 -5.49 5.11 16.43
C ARG A 129 -4.87 5.70 15.17
N GLU A 130 -5.23 6.93 14.87
CA GLU A 130 -4.50 7.70 13.86
C GLU A 130 -3.12 8.08 14.38
N TRP A 131 -2.14 8.03 13.50
CA TRP A 131 -0.74 8.33 13.84
C TRP A 131 -0.31 9.66 13.22
N ASN A 132 0.57 10.36 13.93
CA ASN A 132 1.23 11.57 13.44
C ASN A 132 2.67 11.58 13.92
N ASP A 133 3.44 12.58 13.51
CA ASP A 133 4.86 12.64 13.81
C ASP A 133 5.14 12.69 15.32
N GLU A 134 4.30 13.40 16.08
CA GLU A 134 4.48 13.50 17.53
C GLU A 134 4.22 12.16 18.23
N MET A 135 3.15 11.49 17.84
CA MET A 135 2.79 10.19 18.43
C MET A 135 3.85 9.15 18.14
N VAL A 136 4.41 9.15 16.93
CA VAL A 136 5.49 8.23 16.57
C VAL A 136 6.74 8.54 17.39
N SER A 137 7.09 9.81 17.53
CA SER A 137 8.23 10.24 18.35
C SER A 137 8.09 9.78 19.78
N GLU A 138 6.91 9.91 20.39
CA GLU A 138 6.65 9.46 21.75
C GLU A 138 6.67 7.92 21.86
N TYR A 139 6.02 7.24 20.93
CA TYR A 139 5.92 5.78 20.95
C TYR A 139 7.29 5.11 20.90
N PHE A 140 8.18 5.58 20.03
CA PHE A 140 9.52 5.04 19.89
C PHE A 140 10.56 5.73 20.74
N ASN A 141 10.17 6.76 21.49
CA ASN A 141 11.07 7.56 22.34
C ASN A 141 12.27 8.08 21.55
N ILE A 142 12.02 8.74 20.42
CA ILE A 142 13.04 9.30 19.55
C ILE A 142 12.83 10.81 19.38
N ASP A 143 13.91 11.51 19.08
CA ASP A 143 13.87 12.96 18.81
C ASP A 143 13.44 13.18 17.35
N LYS A 144 12.43 14.01 17.14
CA LYS A 144 11.95 14.35 15.80
C LYS A 144 13.03 14.94 14.89
N THR A 145 14.02 15.59 15.46
CA THR A 145 15.11 16.18 14.67
C THR A 145 15.93 15.14 13.93
N MET A 146 15.83 13.88 14.32
CA MET A 146 16.58 12.80 13.68
C MET A 146 16.08 12.48 12.26
N TYR A 147 14.85 12.88 11.91
CA TYR A 147 14.28 12.58 10.60
C TYR A 147 13.53 13.77 9.96
N MET A 148 13.80 14.94 10.44
CA MET A 148 13.24 16.17 9.86
C MET A 148 14.20 16.78 8.84
#